data_b28e7e58dd0e648887787798a48e4218
#
_entry.id   b28e7e58dd0e648887787798a48e4218
#
_cell.length_a   1.000
_cell.length_b   1.000
_cell.length_c   1.000
_cell.angle_alpha   90.00
_cell.angle_beta   90.00
_cell.angle_gamma   90.00
#
_symmetry.space_group_name_H-M   'P 1'
#
loop_
_entity.id
_entity.type
_entity.pdbx_description
1 polymer ?
#
loop_
_entity_poly.entity_id
_entity_poly.type
_entity_poly.pdbx_seq_one_letter_code
_entity_poly.pdbx_strand_id
1 'polypeptide(L)'
;MFILLDLETHFLPLIKRLATGDWFTSRTSACGLFSVVYRQTSPAVRAELRRAFKQLCTDDTPMVRRAAANRLGELARCMELDALRSDLLPLLPPLSQQDDQDSVRLLGVNASVDFAEVLPTEDVLTHIIPLIRGAAEDKSWRVRYQLADHITDLQSAVKPQLAGQHLVDVYQILLKDPEGEVRAAAAGKLKKFASSLAPDIRESVIMKTLLPIIREMVGETNLQVKTALAGVMMALAPLLGKENTLEHLLPLLLIQLKDENPD
;
A
#
# COMPACT_ATOMS: atom_id res chain seq x y z
N MET A 1 -30.75 19.16 -9.66
CA MET A 1 -31.20 18.68 -10.97
C MET A 1 -30.40 19.30 -12.13
N PHE A 2 -30.14 20.61 -12.15
CA PHE A 2 -29.35 21.26 -13.20
C PHE A 2 -27.91 20.73 -13.32
N ILE A 3 -27.16 20.57 -12.20
CA ILE A 3 -25.78 20.10 -12.18
C ILE A 3 -25.64 18.68 -12.78
N LEU A 4 -26.59 17.79 -12.52
CA LEU A 4 -26.58 16.43 -13.05
C LEU A 4 -26.72 16.42 -14.58
N LEU A 5 -27.63 17.22 -15.11
CA LEU A 5 -27.91 17.33 -16.56
C LEU A 5 -26.65 17.91 -17.27
N ASP A 6 -26.04 18.95 -16.71
CA ASP A 6 -24.83 19.58 -17.26
C ASP A 6 -23.64 18.62 -17.29
N LEU A 7 -23.46 17.82 -16.21
CA LEU A 7 -22.40 16.81 -16.15
C LEU A 7 -22.59 15.71 -17.19
N GLU A 8 -23.78 15.18 -17.35
CA GLU A 8 -24.07 14.12 -18.32
C GLU A 8 -24.06 14.66 -19.76
N THR A 9 -24.48 15.89 -19.98
CA THR A 9 -24.54 16.50 -21.33
C THR A 9 -23.18 16.98 -21.84
N HIS A 10 -22.32 17.49 -20.96
CA HIS A 10 -21.07 18.14 -21.38
C HIS A 10 -19.82 17.37 -20.94
N PHE A 11 -19.76 16.91 -19.69
CA PHE A 11 -18.55 16.23 -19.16
C PHE A 11 -18.44 14.77 -19.60
N LEU A 12 -19.53 14.03 -19.67
CA LEU A 12 -19.47 12.64 -20.11
C LEU A 12 -18.95 12.47 -21.54
N PRO A 13 -19.41 13.26 -22.54
CA PRO A 13 -18.83 13.22 -23.87
C PRO A 13 -17.36 13.59 -23.91
N LEU A 14 -16.93 14.56 -23.08
CA LEU A 14 -15.52 14.93 -22.95
C LEU A 14 -14.67 13.77 -22.42
N ILE A 15 -15.11 13.14 -21.30
CA ILE A 15 -14.39 11.99 -20.70
C ILE A 15 -14.29 10.86 -21.72
N LYS A 16 -15.38 10.52 -22.41
CA LYS A 16 -15.40 9.47 -23.43
C LYS A 16 -14.41 9.79 -24.56
N ARG A 17 -14.45 11.00 -25.08
CA ARG A 17 -13.54 11.44 -26.15
C ARG A 17 -12.08 11.39 -25.72
N LEU A 18 -11.76 11.81 -24.48
CA LEU A 18 -10.40 11.73 -23.97
C LEU A 18 -9.96 10.29 -23.74
N ALA A 19 -10.84 9.45 -23.15
CA ALA A 19 -10.53 8.05 -22.83
C ALA A 19 -10.34 7.16 -24.06
N THR A 20 -10.92 7.53 -25.21
CA THR A 20 -10.78 6.80 -26.47
C THR A 20 -9.92 7.52 -27.51
N GLY A 21 -9.28 8.63 -27.13
CA GLY A 21 -8.44 9.41 -28.02
C GLY A 21 -7.20 8.64 -28.53
N ASP A 22 -6.78 8.88 -29.76
CA ASP A 22 -5.64 8.20 -30.39
C ASP A 22 -4.33 8.42 -29.63
N TRP A 23 -4.16 9.60 -29.05
CA TRP A 23 -2.96 9.96 -28.28
C TRP A 23 -3.03 9.47 -26.85
N PHE A 24 -2.00 8.78 -26.37
CA PHE A 24 -1.92 8.31 -24.99
C PHE A 24 -2.04 9.45 -23.97
N THR A 25 -1.59 10.68 -24.30
CA THR A 25 -1.71 11.86 -23.44
C THR A 25 -3.16 12.24 -23.14
N SER A 26 -4.07 12.11 -24.12
CA SER A 26 -5.50 12.34 -23.88
C SER A 26 -6.08 11.26 -22.97
N ARG A 27 -5.71 9.99 -23.19
CA ARG A 27 -6.17 8.87 -22.36
C ARG A 27 -5.64 8.97 -20.92
N THR A 28 -4.39 9.38 -20.71
CA THR A 28 -3.86 9.64 -19.35
C THR A 28 -4.61 10.78 -18.66
N SER A 29 -4.93 11.85 -19.39
CA SER A 29 -5.70 12.98 -18.85
C SER A 29 -7.11 12.57 -18.43
N ALA A 30 -7.73 11.63 -19.15
CA ALA A 30 -9.05 11.12 -18.78
C ALA A 30 -9.07 10.46 -17.41
N CYS A 31 -8.00 9.74 -17.01
CA CYS A 31 -7.97 8.93 -15.80
C CYS A 31 -8.36 9.69 -14.51
N GLY A 32 -8.00 10.97 -14.41
CA GLY A 32 -8.31 11.81 -13.25
C GLY A 32 -9.74 12.35 -13.20
N LEU A 33 -10.53 12.18 -14.25
CA LEU A 33 -11.89 12.77 -14.34
C LEU A 33 -12.97 11.84 -13.81
N PHE A 34 -12.75 10.54 -13.77
CA PHE A 34 -13.78 9.55 -13.42
C PHE A 34 -14.30 9.69 -11.99
N SER A 35 -13.41 9.78 -11.00
CA SER A 35 -13.76 9.92 -9.59
C SER A 35 -14.54 11.21 -9.32
N VAL A 36 -14.22 12.28 -10.04
CA VAL A 36 -14.85 13.60 -9.87
C VAL A 36 -16.34 13.57 -10.23
N VAL A 37 -16.70 12.87 -11.31
CA VAL A 37 -18.09 12.88 -11.83
C VAL A 37 -18.91 11.68 -11.36
N TYR A 38 -18.28 10.59 -10.94
CA TYR A 38 -18.93 9.31 -10.73
C TYR A 38 -20.17 9.41 -9.82
N ARG A 39 -20.01 9.99 -8.62
CA ARG A 39 -21.11 10.10 -7.65
C ARG A 39 -22.24 11.00 -8.10
N GLN A 40 -21.97 11.89 -9.04
CA GLN A 40 -22.91 12.91 -9.51
C GLN A 40 -23.64 12.50 -10.80
N THR A 41 -23.48 11.25 -11.24
CA THR A 41 -24.08 10.75 -12.48
C THR A 41 -25.13 9.66 -12.20
N SER A 42 -26.01 9.40 -13.18
CA SER A 42 -27.02 8.35 -13.10
C SER A 42 -26.39 6.93 -13.06
N PRO A 43 -27.09 5.91 -12.54
CA PRO A 43 -26.59 4.53 -12.52
C PRO A 43 -26.18 4.00 -13.90
N ALA A 44 -26.89 4.37 -14.94
CA ALA A 44 -26.58 3.99 -16.32
C ALA A 44 -25.22 4.59 -16.77
N VAL A 45 -25.02 5.88 -16.50
CA VAL A 45 -23.76 6.58 -16.80
C VAL A 45 -22.60 6.05 -15.97
N ARG A 46 -22.83 5.73 -14.68
CA ARG A 46 -21.79 5.07 -13.82
C ARG A 46 -21.31 3.76 -14.44
N ALA A 47 -22.22 2.94 -14.98
CA ALA A 47 -21.83 1.69 -15.65
C ALA A 47 -21.01 1.94 -16.92
N GLU A 48 -21.27 3.00 -17.68
CA GLU A 48 -20.46 3.39 -18.83
C GLU A 48 -19.09 3.89 -18.40
N LEU A 49 -19.01 4.71 -17.35
CA LEU A 49 -17.74 5.20 -16.80
C LEU A 49 -16.87 4.03 -16.32
N ARG A 50 -17.41 3.04 -15.62
CA ARG A 50 -16.65 1.85 -15.20
C ARG A 50 -16.08 1.08 -16.38
N ARG A 51 -16.87 0.87 -17.44
CA ARG A 51 -16.39 0.20 -18.65
C ARG A 51 -15.24 0.97 -19.32
N ALA A 52 -15.38 2.30 -19.44
CA ALA A 52 -14.34 3.15 -20.01
C ALA A 52 -13.07 3.13 -19.14
N PHE A 53 -13.19 3.21 -17.82
CA PHE A 53 -12.03 3.13 -16.92
C PHE A 53 -11.33 1.78 -16.99
N LYS A 54 -12.07 0.69 -17.09
CA LYS A 54 -11.51 -0.66 -17.28
C LYS A 54 -10.65 -0.74 -18.54
N GLN A 55 -11.05 -0.09 -19.64
CA GLN A 55 -10.25 -0.04 -20.86
C GLN A 55 -8.91 0.69 -20.64
N LEU A 56 -8.90 1.78 -19.86
CA LEU A 56 -7.68 2.49 -19.50
C LEU A 56 -6.74 1.65 -18.60
N CYS A 57 -7.29 0.83 -17.71
CA CYS A 57 -6.51 -0.11 -16.88
C CYS A 57 -5.84 -1.23 -17.70
N THR A 58 -6.38 -1.54 -18.88
CA THR A 58 -5.86 -2.57 -19.79
C THR A 58 -5.31 -2.01 -21.09
N ASP A 59 -5.00 -0.72 -21.13
CA ASP A 59 -4.46 -0.02 -22.32
C ASP A 59 -3.12 -0.61 -22.74
N ASP A 60 -2.86 -0.66 -24.05
CA ASP A 60 -1.59 -1.14 -24.59
C ASP A 60 -0.40 -0.27 -24.14
N THR A 61 -0.64 1.01 -23.88
CA THR A 61 0.38 1.98 -23.49
C THR A 61 0.60 1.94 -21.96
N PRO A 62 1.79 1.59 -21.46
CA PRO A 62 2.08 1.55 -20.02
C PRO A 62 1.82 2.86 -19.28
N MET A 63 2.05 4.00 -19.93
CA MET A 63 1.78 5.33 -19.36
C MET A 63 0.30 5.52 -19.02
N VAL A 64 -0.61 4.96 -19.82
CA VAL A 64 -2.06 5.01 -19.58
C VAL A 64 -2.42 4.07 -18.43
N ARG A 65 -1.94 2.81 -18.44
CA ARG A 65 -2.15 1.86 -17.34
C ARG A 65 -1.64 2.42 -16.01
N ARG A 66 -0.46 3.06 -16.03
CA ARG A 66 0.09 3.75 -14.86
C ARG A 66 -0.81 4.88 -14.36
N ALA A 67 -1.33 5.71 -15.26
CA ALA A 67 -2.25 6.80 -14.89
C ALA A 67 -3.57 6.24 -14.32
N ALA A 68 -4.10 5.16 -14.90
CA ALA A 68 -5.30 4.50 -14.40
C ALA A 68 -5.08 3.85 -13.03
N ALA A 69 -3.97 3.12 -12.84
CA ALA A 69 -3.60 2.53 -11.56
C ALA A 69 -3.49 3.58 -10.44
N ASN A 70 -2.91 4.75 -10.75
CA ASN A 70 -2.79 5.87 -9.80
C ASN A 70 -4.14 6.47 -9.38
N ARG A 71 -5.21 6.26 -10.14
CA ARG A 71 -6.56 6.79 -9.87
C ARG A 71 -7.55 5.71 -9.44
N LEU A 72 -7.12 4.47 -9.45
CA LEU A 72 -7.98 3.32 -9.17
C LEU A 72 -8.59 3.39 -7.75
N GLY A 73 -7.78 3.74 -6.74
CA GLY A 73 -8.22 3.88 -5.37
C GLY A 73 -9.20 5.04 -5.16
N GLU A 74 -8.95 6.19 -5.80
CA GLU A 74 -9.88 7.32 -5.75
C GLU A 74 -11.26 6.94 -6.31
N LEU A 75 -11.29 6.20 -7.42
CA LEU A 75 -12.54 5.75 -8.00
C LEU A 75 -13.22 4.72 -7.11
N ALA A 76 -12.47 3.79 -6.52
CA ALA A 76 -12.99 2.77 -5.60
C ALA A 76 -13.74 3.40 -4.42
N ARG A 77 -13.20 4.47 -3.82
CA ARG A 77 -13.85 5.21 -2.74
C ARG A 77 -15.16 5.90 -3.14
N CYS A 78 -15.42 6.05 -4.43
CA CYS A 78 -16.64 6.68 -4.96
C CYS A 78 -17.74 5.68 -5.32
N MET A 79 -17.40 4.37 -5.38
CA MET A 79 -18.28 3.35 -5.94
C MET A 79 -19.15 2.66 -4.87
N GLU A 80 -20.25 2.11 -5.34
CA GLU A 80 -21.08 1.17 -4.61
C GLU A 80 -20.32 -0.18 -4.47
N LEU A 81 -20.47 -0.86 -3.33
CA LEU A 81 -19.73 -2.08 -3.01
C LEU A 81 -19.87 -3.18 -4.08
N ASP A 82 -21.11 -3.42 -4.56
CA ASP A 82 -21.36 -4.46 -5.57
C ASP A 82 -20.65 -4.15 -6.90
N ALA A 83 -20.70 -2.87 -7.32
CA ALA A 83 -20.00 -2.42 -8.51
C ALA A 83 -18.46 -2.44 -8.32
N LEU A 84 -17.98 -2.13 -7.13
CA LEU A 84 -16.57 -2.23 -6.79
C LEU A 84 -16.08 -3.68 -6.91
N ARG A 85 -16.81 -4.64 -6.36
CA ARG A 85 -16.51 -6.08 -6.43
C ARG A 85 -16.52 -6.61 -7.86
N SER A 86 -17.53 -6.22 -8.65
CA SER A 86 -17.69 -6.77 -10.01
C SER A 86 -16.79 -6.13 -11.05
N ASP A 87 -16.53 -4.83 -10.94
CA ASP A 87 -15.92 -4.08 -12.04
C ASP A 87 -14.48 -3.62 -11.77
N LEU A 88 -14.12 -3.20 -10.54
CA LEU A 88 -12.80 -2.69 -10.23
C LEU A 88 -11.89 -3.68 -9.50
N LEU A 89 -12.41 -4.42 -8.53
CA LEU A 89 -11.61 -5.39 -7.79
C LEU A 89 -10.85 -6.40 -8.70
N PRO A 90 -11.45 -6.90 -9.79
CA PRO A 90 -10.75 -7.78 -10.73
C PRO A 90 -9.60 -7.12 -11.51
N LEU A 91 -9.47 -5.80 -11.47
CA LEU A 91 -8.40 -5.07 -12.14
C LEU A 91 -7.11 -5.00 -11.30
N LEU A 92 -7.20 -5.23 -9.98
CA LEU A 92 -6.04 -5.15 -9.09
C LEU A 92 -4.96 -6.20 -9.41
N PRO A 93 -5.26 -7.51 -9.53
CA PRO A 93 -4.21 -8.50 -9.80
C PRO A 93 -3.41 -8.23 -11.09
N PRO A 94 -4.04 -7.92 -12.25
CA PRO A 94 -3.30 -7.53 -13.44
C PRO A 94 -2.36 -6.35 -13.23
N LEU A 95 -2.83 -5.28 -12.58
CA LEU A 95 -2.06 -4.05 -12.39
C LEU A 95 -0.97 -4.19 -11.31
N SER A 96 -1.22 -4.95 -10.23
CA SER A 96 -0.31 -5.03 -9.08
C SER A 96 0.72 -6.16 -9.16
N GLN A 97 0.47 -7.21 -9.97
CA GLN A 97 1.33 -8.39 -10.02
C GLN A 97 1.76 -8.80 -11.42
N GLN A 98 0.90 -8.58 -12.44
CA GLN A 98 1.10 -9.13 -13.77
C GLN A 98 1.61 -8.11 -14.79
N ASP A 99 1.51 -6.81 -14.51
CA ASP A 99 2.02 -5.78 -15.42
C ASP A 99 3.55 -5.92 -15.59
N ASP A 100 4.01 -5.74 -16.81
CA ASP A 100 5.43 -5.80 -17.16
C ASP A 100 6.23 -4.65 -16.55
N GLN A 101 5.58 -3.49 -16.33
CA GLN A 101 6.20 -2.30 -15.76
C GLN A 101 6.07 -2.25 -14.24
N ASP A 102 7.18 -2.17 -13.54
CA ASP A 102 7.19 -2.02 -12.07
C ASP A 102 6.51 -0.72 -11.62
N SER A 103 6.60 0.35 -12.44
CA SER A 103 5.94 1.63 -12.20
C SER A 103 4.40 1.56 -12.23
N VAL A 104 3.82 0.53 -12.85
CA VAL A 104 2.39 0.22 -12.76
C VAL A 104 2.11 -0.62 -11.52
N ARG A 105 2.92 -1.70 -11.30
CA ARG A 105 2.72 -2.60 -10.16
C ARG A 105 2.80 -1.89 -8.81
N LEU A 106 3.75 -0.96 -8.62
CA LEU A 106 3.84 -0.19 -7.38
C LEU A 106 2.58 0.67 -7.11
N LEU A 107 1.93 1.18 -8.15
CA LEU A 107 0.66 1.91 -8.01
C LEU A 107 -0.51 0.97 -7.75
N GLY A 108 -0.44 -0.26 -8.25
CA GLY A 108 -1.37 -1.33 -7.88
C GLY A 108 -1.30 -1.68 -6.38
N VAL A 109 -0.10 -1.63 -5.77
CA VAL A 109 0.06 -1.76 -4.30
C VAL A 109 -0.65 -0.64 -3.56
N ASN A 110 -0.49 0.62 -4.00
CA ASN A 110 -1.20 1.75 -3.39
C ASN A 110 -2.72 1.58 -3.50
N ALA A 111 -3.20 1.23 -4.70
CA ALA A 111 -4.62 0.96 -4.91
C ALA A 111 -5.13 -0.17 -3.99
N SER A 112 -4.31 -1.20 -3.71
CA SER A 112 -4.67 -2.28 -2.79
C SER A 112 -4.88 -1.78 -1.35
N VAL A 113 -4.09 -0.79 -0.90
CA VAL A 113 -4.31 -0.13 0.40
C VAL A 113 -5.65 0.61 0.41
N ASP A 114 -5.91 1.39 -0.64
CA ASP A 114 -7.17 2.13 -0.80
C ASP A 114 -8.40 1.20 -0.82
N PHE A 115 -8.27 0.04 -1.47
CA PHE A 115 -9.33 -0.98 -1.50
C PHE A 115 -9.54 -1.62 -0.13
N ALA A 116 -8.47 -1.83 0.65
CA ALA A 116 -8.60 -2.36 2.00
C ALA A 116 -9.39 -1.44 2.94
N GLU A 117 -9.41 -0.13 2.69
CA GLU A 117 -10.18 0.85 3.45
C GLU A 117 -11.69 0.77 3.17
N VAL A 118 -12.09 0.40 1.95
CA VAL A 118 -13.48 0.45 1.50
C VAL A 118 -14.15 -0.91 1.41
N LEU A 119 -13.38 -1.99 1.34
CA LEU A 119 -13.90 -3.35 1.25
C LEU A 119 -14.23 -3.94 2.63
N PRO A 120 -15.27 -4.80 2.72
CA PRO A 120 -15.48 -5.64 3.88
C PRO A 120 -14.28 -6.54 4.18
N THR A 121 -14.11 -6.88 5.44
CA THR A 121 -13.00 -7.71 5.94
C THR A 121 -12.80 -9.02 5.15
N GLU A 122 -13.88 -9.68 4.77
CA GLU A 122 -13.84 -10.94 4.01
C GLU A 122 -13.20 -10.76 2.63
N ASP A 123 -13.56 -9.69 1.93
CA ASP A 123 -12.96 -9.35 0.63
C ASP A 123 -11.49 -8.96 0.77
N VAL A 124 -11.12 -8.24 1.84
CA VAL A 124 -9.72 -7.90 2.12
C VAL A 124 -8.89 -9.17 2.32
N LEU A 125 -9.39 -10.14 3.10
CA LEU A 125 -8.70 -11.41 3.32
C LEU A 125 -8.56 -12.23 2.05
N THR A 126 -9.62 -12.27 1.25
CA THR A 126 -9.68 -13.10 0.05
C THR A 126 -8.90 -12.51 -1.12
N HIS A 127 -8.93 -11.19 -1.28
CA HIS A 127 -8.41 -10.54 -2.48
C HIS A 127 -7.20 -9.65 -2.24
N ILE A 128 -7.15 -8.89 -1.13
CA ILE A 128 -6.08 -7.91 -0.91
C ILE A 128 -4.85 -8.57 -0.25
N ILE A 129 -5.02 -9.35 0.79
CA ILE A 129 -3.89 -9.98 1.50
C ILE A 129 -3.00 -10.83 0.58
N PRO A 130 -3.54 -11.64 -0.36
CA PRO A 130 -2.71 -12.35 -1.32
C PRO A 130 -1.89 -11.42 -2.24
N LEU A 131 -2.47 -10.29 -2.66
CA LEU A 131 -1.76 -9.31 -3.49
C LEU A 131 -0.60 -8.66 -2.71
N ILE A 132 -0.83 -8.34 -1.44
CA ILE A 132 0.19 -7.76 -0.55
C ILE A 132 1.34 -8.74 -0.30
N ARG A 133 1.05 -10.02 -0.11
CA ARG A 133 2.09 -11.06 0.00
C ARG A 133 2.90 -11.16 -1.28
N GLY A 134 2.24 -11.18 -2.44
CA GLY A 134 2.94 -11.17 -3.73
C GLY A 134 3.78 -9.91 -3.96
N ALA A 135 3.33 -8.76 -3.49
CA ALA A 135 4.09 -7.51 -3.59
C ALA A 135 5.36 -7.50 -2.71
N ALA A 136 5.34 -8.21 -1.55
CA ALA A 136 6.53 -8.36 -0.70
C ALA A 136 7.64 -9.21 -1.36
N GLU A 137 7.27 -10.02 -2.34
CA GLU A 137 8.17 -10.91 -3.10
C GLU A 137 8.37 -10.44 -4.56
N ASP A 138 7.92 -9.23 -4.90
CA ASP A 138 8.05 -8.71 -6.27
C ASP A 138 9.53 -8.65 -6.70
N LYS A 139 9.77 -8.97 -7.95
CA LYS A 139 11.11 -8.91 -8.56
C LYS A 139 11.76 -7.52 -8.53
N SER A 140 10.94 -6.45 -8.53
CA SER A 140 11.40 -5.07 -8.42
C SER A 140 11.45 -4.61 -6.96
N TRP A 141 12.62 -4.18 -6.51
CA TRP A 141 12.77 -3.61 -5.18
C TRP A 141 11.90 -2.35 -4.98
N ARG A 142 11.59 -1.62 -6.04
CA ARG A 142 10.70 -0.43 -5.96
C ARG A 142 9.29 -0.79 -5.55
N VAL A 143 8.75 -1.94 -6.00
CA VAL A 143 7.44 -2.44 -5.59
C VAL A 143 7.49 -2.86 -4.12
N ARG A 144 8.53 -3.59 -3.71
CA ARG A 144 8.73 -3.99 -2.31
C ARG A 144 8.93 -2.78 -1.39
N TYR A 145 9.68 -1.76 -1.84
CA TYR A 145 9.83 -0.49 -1.14
C TYR A 145 8.50 0.22 -0.95
N GLN A 146 7.68 0.30 -2.01
CA GLN A 146 6.36 0.92 -1.95
C GLN A 146 5.48 0.24 -0.90
N LEU A 147 5.52 -1.09 -0.84
CA LEU A 147 4.81 -1.83 0.20
C LEU A 147 5.35 -1.53 1.60
N ALA A 148 6.67 -1.49 1.78
CA ALA A 148 7.30 -1.18 3.06
C ALA A 148 6.89 0.23 3.56
N ASP A 149 6.83 1.20 2.66
CA ASP A 149 6.42 2.57 3.00
C ASP A 149 4.93 2.67 3.40
N HIS A 150 4.06 1.85 2.80
CA HIS A 150 2.61 1.85 3.05
C HIS A 150 2.10 0.73 3.97
N ILE A 151 2.99 -0.10 4.55
CA ILE A 151 2.58 -1.24 5.38
C ILE A 151 1.73 -0.83 6.59
N THR A 152 2.00 0.32 7.18
CA THR A 152 1.23 0.84 8.32
C THR A 152 -0.11 1.47 7.91
N ASP A 153 -0.24 1.92 6.69
CA ASP A 153 -1.51 2.43 6.16
C ASP A 153 -2.43 1.25 5.88
N LEU A 154 -1.90 0.18 5.29
CA LEU A 154 -2.60 -1.09 5.15
C LEU A 154 -3.00 -1.67 6.51
N GLN A 155 -2.09 -1.65 7.50
CA GLN A 155 -2.39 -2.10 8.86
C GLN A 155 -3.54 -1.30 9.48
N SER A 156 -3.63 -0.01 9.19
CA SER A 156 -4.72 0.85 9.68
C SER A 156 -6.05 0.55 8.99
N ALA A 157 -6.02 0.11 7.73
CA ALA A 157 -7.21 -0.25 6.97
C ALA A 157 -7.81 -1.62 7.39
N VAL A 158 -7.01 -2.50 7.99
CA VAL A 158 -7.47 -3.81 8.47
C VAL A 158 -7.67 -3.81 9.98
N LYS A 159 -8.46 -4.75 10.50
CA LYS A 159 -8.64 -4.90 11.96
C LYS A 159 -7.32 -5.32 12.62
N PRO A 160 -6.99 -4.85 13.84
CA PRO A 160 -5.73 -5.16 14.53
C PRO A 160 -5.41 -6.65 14.66
N GLN A 161 -6.43 -7.48 14.88
CA GLN A 161 -6.27 -8.95 14.97
C GLN A 161 -5.83 -9.54 13.62
N LEU A 162 -6.42 -9.08 12.52
CA LEU A 162 -6.05 -9.54 11.17
C LEU A 162 -4.66 -9.05 10.77
N ALA A 163 -4.29 -7.84 11.17
CA ALA A 163 -2.94 -7.32 10.97
C ALA A 163 -1.90 -8.24 11.63
N GLY A 164 -2.16 -8.69 12.87
CA GLY A 164 -1.30 -9.66 13.57
C GLY A 164 -1.19 -11.01 12.87
N GLN A 165 -2.27 -11.49 12.28
CA GLN A 165 -2.30 -12.80 11.62
C GLN A 165 -1.70 -12.81 10.21
N HIS A 166 -1.79 -11.71 9.47
CA HIS A 166 -1.50 -11.69 8.03
C HIS A 166 -0.38 -10.73 7.63
N LEU A 167 -0.14 -9.66 8.40
CA LEU A 167 0.85 -8.64 8.04
C LEU A 167 2.18 -8.79 8.77
N VAL A 168 2.25 -9.52 9.90
CA VAL A 168 3.50 -9.72 10.62
C VAL A 168 4.52 -10.46 9.77
N ASP A 169 4.12 -11.53 9.07
CA ASP A 169 5.01 -12.28 8.18
C ASP A 169 5.48 -11.43 7.00
N VAL A 170 4.57 -10.66 6.39
CA VAL A 170 4.89 -9.72 5.31
C VAL A 170 5.92 -8.69 5.80
N TYR A 171 5.70 -8.15 6.99
CA TYR A 171 6.60 -7.14 7.55
C TYR A 171 7.98 -7.71 7.87
N GLN A 172 8.06 -8.98 8.33
CA GLN A 172 9.35 -9.66 8.50
C GLN A 172 10.14 -9.79 7.19
N ILE A 173 9.45 -10.16 6.09
CA ILE A 173 10.08 -10.25 4.76
C ILE A 173 10.69 -8.89 4.38
N LEU A 174 9.96 -7.79 4.57
CA LEU A 174 10.43 -6.44 4.25
C LEU A 174 11.60 -5.97 5.14
N LEU A 175 11.60 -6.33 6.42
CA LEU A 175 12.71 -6.03 7.35
C LEU A 175 13.98 -6.82 7.02
N LYS A 176 13.86 -7.96 6.31
CA LYS A 176 14.97 -8.82 5.87
C LYS A 176 15.23 -8.73 4.37
N ASP A 177 14.69 -7.72 3.69
CA ASP A 177 14.86 -7.56 2.24
C ASP A 177 16.34 -7.45 1.85
N PRO A 178 16.76 -8.01 0.70
CA PRO A 178 18.13 -7.85 0.21
C PRO A 178 18.52 -6.37 -0.03
N GLU A 179 17.56 -5.51 -0.40
CA GLU A 179 17.81 -4.09 -0.66
C GLU A 179 17.74 -3.24 0.61
N GLY A 180 18.79 -2.44 0.85
CA GLY A 180 18.89 -1.57 2.03
C GLY A 180 17.78 -0.55 2.13
N GLU A 181 17.34 0.00 1.00
CA GLU A 181 16.25 0.98 0.91
C GLU A 181 14.92 0.39 1.41
N VAL A 182 14.63 -0.86 1.07
CA VAL A 182 13.42 -1.56 1.54
C VAL A 182 13.50 -1.81 3.04
N ARG A 183 14.66 -2.30 3.53
CA ARG A 183 14.87 -2.50 4.97
C ARG A 183 14.76 -1.20 5.75
N ALA A 184 15.33 -0.10 5.24
CA ALA A 184 15.27 1.21 5.89
C ALA A 184 13.83 1.74 5.97
N ALA A 185 13.06 1.63 4.87
CA ALA A 185 11.66 2.00 4.85
C ALA A 185 10.84 1.19 5.87
N ALA A 186 11.02 -0.13 5.88
CA ALA A 186 10.37 -1.01 6.85
C ALA A 186 10.78 -0.66 8.30
N ALA A 187 12.08 -0.48 8.58
CA ALA A 187 12.59 -0.12 9.90
C ALA A 187 11.97 1.18 10.42
N GLY A 188 11.82 2.18 9.56
CA GLY A 188 11.16 3.45 9.91
C GLY A 188 9.71 3.32 10.35
N LYS A 189 9.02 2.23 10.00
CA LYS A 189 7.63 1.96 10.40
C LYS A 189 7.50 1.14 11.68
N LEU A 190 8.59 0.64 12.29
CA LEU A 190 8.58 -0.27 13.45
C LEU A 190 7.71 0.21 14.60
N LYS A 191 7.83 1.46 15.00
CA LYS A 191 7.03 2.05 16.09
C LYS A 191 5.54 1.99 15.79
N LYS A 192 5.15 2.51 14.62
CA LYS A 192 3.73 2.59 14.21
C LYS A 192 3.16 1.19 14.05
N PHE A 193 3.91 0.29 13.40
CA PHE A 193 3.49 -1.09 13.19
C PHE A 193 3.27 -1.82 14.52
N ALA A 194 4.25 -1.80 15.43
CA ALA A 194 4.15 -2.45 16.72
C ALA A 194 3.01 -1.86 17.59
N SER A 195 2.85 -0.54 17.61
CA SER A 195 1.80 0.13 18.39
C SER A 195 0.40 -0.22 17.94
N SER A 196 0.21 -0.47 16.63
CA SER A 196 -1.09 -0.76 16.03
C SER A 196 -1.49 -2.23 16.09
N LEU A 197 -0.62 -3.12 16.59
CA LEU A 197 -0.97 -4.51 16.86
C LEU A 197 -1.99 -4.60 18.01
N ALA A 198 -2.84 -5.62 17.99
CA ALA A 198 -3.77 -5.90 19.07
C ALA A 198 -3.01 -6.12 20.39
N PRO A 199 -3.50 -5.57 21.53
CA PRO A 199 -2.77 -5.57 22.80
C PRO A 199 -2.37 -6.97 23.29
N ASP A 200 -3.21 -7.96 23.05
CA ASP A 200 -3.04 -9.36 23.46
C ASP A 200 -1.88 -10.09 22.75
N ILE A 201 -1.53 -9.67 21.54
CA ILE A 201 -0.44 -10.28 20.76
C ILE A 201 0.80 -9.39 20.66
N ARG A 202 0.68 -8.11 20.94
CA ARG A 202 1.72 -7.08 20.71
C ARG A 202 3.06 -7.44 21.32
N GLU A 203 3.08 -7.72 22.62
CA GLU A 203 4.31 -8.07 23.32
C GLU A 203 4.95 -9.33 22.75
N SER A 204 4.15 -10.36 22.50
CA SER A 204 4.63 -11.62 21.93
C SER A 204 5.24 -11.42 20.54
N VAL A 205 4.61 -10.61 19.67
CA VAL A 205 5.13 -10.30 18.34
C VAL A 205 6.44 -9.50 18.44
N ILE A 206 6.49 -8.48 19.30
CA ILE A 206 7.72 -7.70 19.49
C ILE A 206 8.85 -8.60 19.97
N MET A 207 8.63 -9.40 21.01
CA MET A 207 9.67 -10.22 21.65
C MET A 207 10.13 -11.38 20.77
N LYS A 208 9.20 -12.11 20.16
CA LYS A 208 9.51 -13.36 19.43
C LYS A 208 9.85 -13.14 17.96
N THR A 209 9.37 -12.03 17.37
CA THR A 209 9.46 -11.80 15.94
C THR A 209 10.32 -10.59 15.60
N LEU A 210 10.00 -9.42 16.15
CA LEU A 210 10.67 -8.18 15.75
C LEU A 210 12.06 -8.01 16.41
N LEU A 211 12.19 -8.29 17.70
CA LEU A 211 13.47 -8.15 18.41
C LEU A 211 14.62 -9.03 17.84
N PRO A 212 14.40 -10.28 17.44
CA PRO A 212 15.45 -11.06 16.77
C PRO A 212 15.93 -10.39 15.49
N ILE A 213 15.01 -9.82 14.69
CA ILE A 213 15.35 -9.12 13.45
C ILE A 213 16.09 -7.82 13.76
N ILE A 214 15.64 -7.05 14.75
CA ILE A 214 16.31 -5.82 15.21
C ILE A 214 17.75 -6.13 15.64
N ARG A 215 17.98 -7.25 16.34
CA ARG A 215 19.34 -7.69 16.71
C ARG A 215 20.23 -7.94 15.50
N GLU A 216 19.70 -8.58 14.45
CA GLU A 216 20.42 -8.77 13.19
C GLU A 216 20.73 -7.41 12.54
N MET A 217 19.75 -6.50 12.51
CA MET A 217 19.87 -5.17 11.89
C MET A 217 20.81 -4.21 12.64
N VAL A 218 21.07 -4.41 13.93
CA VAL A 218 22.07 -3.60 14.67
C VAL A 218 23.47 -3.76 14.11
N GLY A 219 23.78 -4.94 13.51
CA GLY A 219 25.04 -5.20 12.80
C GLY A 219 25.07 -4.75 11.35
N GLU A 220 24.06 -4.03 10.88
CA GLU A 220 23.93 -3.58 9.48
C GLU A 220 25.02 -2.59 9.11
N THR A 221 25.48 -2.64 7.86
CA THR A 221 26.49 -1.71 7.31
C THR A 221 25.86 -0.54 6.55
N ASN A 222 24.61 -0.70 6.09
CA ASN A 222 23.90 0.35 5.38
C ASN A 222 23.49 1.47 6.33
N LEU A 223 24.00 2.69 6.08
CA LEU A 223 23.76 3.86 6.94
C LEU A 223 22.28 4.23 7.05
N GLN A 224 21.52 4.13 5.96
CA GLN A 224 20.08 4.46 5.98
C GLN A 224 19.29 3.52 6.90
N VAL A 225 19.64 2.22 6.89
CA VAL A 225 19.02 1.23 7.79
C VAL A 225 19.41 1.51 9.24
N LYS A 226 20.68 1.79 9.53
CA LYS A 226 21.16 2.16 10.87
C LYS A 226 20.40 3.39 11.41
N THR A 227 20.34 4.46 10.62
CA THR A 227 19.67 5.71 11.00
C THR A 227 18.16 5.49 11.24
N ALA A 228 17.50 4.75 10.35
CA ALA A 228 16.08 4.42 10.51
C ALA A 228 15.84 3.61 11.79
N LEU A 229 16.68 2.63 12.07
CA LEU A 229 16.58 1.78 13.26
C LEU A 229 16.83 2.56 14.55
N ALA A 230 17.88 3.39 14.60
CA ALA A 230 18.21 4.23 15.76
C ALA A 230 17.03 5.14 16.15
N GLY A 231 16.41 5.78 15.15
CA GLY A 231 15.27 6.68 15.36
C GLY A 231 14.02 6.02 15.96
N VAL A 232 13.86 4.70 15.80
CA VAL A 232 12.63 4.00 16.23
C VAL A 232 12.85 3.00 17.37
N MET A 233 14.09 2.56 17.63
CA MET A 233 14.38 1.51 18.62
C MET A 233 13.86 1.90 20.01
N MET A 234 14.21 3.07 20.51
CA MET A 234 13.76 3.53 21.83
C MET A 234 12.25 3.76 21.90
N ALA A 235 11.60 3.94 20.77
CA ALA A 235 10.15 4.11 20.72
C ALA A 235 9.37 2.79 21.01
N LEU A 236 10.05 1.64 21.04
CA LEU A 236 9.48 0.36 21.46
C LEU A 236 9.48 0.18 22.99
N ALA A 237 10.29 0.94 23.73
CA ALA A 237 10.42 0.83 25.18
C ALA A 237 9.06 0.93 25.94
N PRO A 238 8.16 1.90 25.63
CA PRO A 238 6.86 1.97 26.26
C PRO A 238 5.95 0.77 25.97
N LEU A 239 6.20 0.04 24.87
CA LEU A 239 5.41 -1.14 24.47
C LEU A 239 5.89 -2.42 25.16
N LEU A 240 7.17 -2.45 25.57
CA LEU A 240 7.81 -3.61 26.19
C LEU A 240 7.80 -3.55 27.73
N GLY A 241 7.64 -2.36 28.30
CA GLY A 241 7.79 -2.15 29.75
C GLY A 241 9.26 -2.13 30.19
N LYS A 242 9.49 -1.83 31.48
CA LYS A 242 10.82 -1.56 32.02
C LYS A 242 11.76 -2.78 31.94
N GLU A 243 11.30 -3.94 32.37
CA GLU A 243 12.14 -5.16 32.46
C GLU A 243 12.63 -5.59 31.08
N ASN A 244 11.72 -5.80 30.13
CA ASN A 244 12.08 -6.20 28.77
C ASN A 244 12.93 -5.14 28.05
N THR A 245 12.72 -3.86 28.33
CA THR A 245 13.52 -2.77 27.77
C THR A 245 14.97 -2.86 28.27
N LEU A 246 15.17 -3.03 29.59
CA LEU A 246 16.51 -3.13 30.17
C LEU A 246 17.24 -4.39 29.73
N GLU A 247 16.54 -5.51 29.65
CA GLU A 247 17.15 -6.80 29.31
C GLU A 247 17.44 -6.95 27.82
N HIS A 248 16.54 -6.49 26.94
CA HIS A 248 16.61 -6.82 25.52
C HIS A 248 16.87 -5.63 24.60
N LEU A 249 16.37 -4.42 24.90
CA LEU A 249 16.49 -3.27 24.02
C LEU A 249 17.70 -2.39 24.32
N LEU A 250 17.98 -2.14 25.61
CA LEU A 250 19.12 -1.32 26.05
C LEU A 250 20.46 -1.84 25.56
N PRO A 251 20.79 -3.16 25.59
CA PRO A 251 22.04 -3.67 25.06
C PRO A 251 22.22 -3.36 23.56
N LEU A 252 21.14 -3.42 22.77
CA LEU A 252 21.18 -3.14 21.33
C LEU A 252 21.43 -1.65 21.07
N LEU A 253 20.81 -0.77 21.86
CA LEU A 253 21.07 0.66 21.79
C LEU A 253 22.52 0.99 22.13
N LEU A 254 23.09 0.36 23.16
CA LEU A 254 24.48 0.57 23.54
C LEU A 254 25.47 0.10 22.48
N ILE A 255 25.11 -0.90 21.67
CA ILE A 255 25.92 -1.31 20.50
C ILE A 255 25.87 -0.22 19.44
N GLN A 256 24.70 0.33 19.11
CA GLN A 256 24.57 1.40 18.12
C GLN A 256 25.31 2.69 18.54
N LEU A 257 25.27 3.05 19.83
CA LEU A 257 25.96 4.24 20.34
C LEU A 257 27.50 4.10 20.32
N LYS A 258 28.03 2.90 20.19
CA LYS A 258 29.47 2.65 20.03
C LYS A 258 29.94 2.61 18.57
N ASP A 259 29.01 2.76 17.64
CA ASP A 259 29.34 2.83 16.21
C ASP A 259 30.15 4.11 15.95
N GLU A 260 31.26 3.99 15.22
CA GLU A 260 32.19 5.10 14.96
C GLU A 260 31.64 6.15 13.97
N ASN A 261 30.48 5.93 13.38
CA ASN A 261 29.79 6.90 12.53
C ASN A 261 28.83 7.77 13.37
N PRO A 262 29.15 9.05 13.60
CA PRO A 262 28.40 9.94 14.50
C PRO A 262 27.13 10.55 13.88
N ASP A 263 26.75 10.25 12.64
CA ASP A 263 25.56 10.84 11.97
C ASP A 263 24.25 10.13 12.29
#